data_f09bf4cc158dd17eb9bb1e44074c9b67
#
_entry.id   f09bf4cc158dd17eb9bb1e44074c9b67
#
_cell.length_a   1.000
_cell.length_b   1.000
_cell.length_c   1.000
_cell.angle_alpha   90.00
_cell.angle_beta   90.00
_cell.angle_gamma   90.00
#
_symmetry.space_group_name_H-M   'P 1'
#
loop_
_entity.id
_entity.type
_entity.pdbx_description
1 polymer ?
#
loop_
_entity_poly.entity_id
_entity_poly.type
_entity_poly.pdbx_seq_one_letter_code
_entity_poly.pdbx_strand_id
1 'polypeptide(L)'
;MSALLAAAAFVALWSTGFIVARAIHPYADPNLYLLARFGGTALLFAIIALASRARWPARREWGRQLLAGALLQGVYLGASYWAVAQGLPAGVMALLGALQPLATAVLAVPLFGERLPARGWSGMALGVAGVALVLAPKLAAPGATATAHGAAGASAFTVLVAVLSIASITAGSLYQKSAVARTDLRTAVALQNAGAALVAAAFALALGETHWQPAPTLWLGLAWGIAMLSGGAIVLFVWLLRHGGAARATSLMFLAPPLAALQGYWLFGETLGALQLAGFAVALAGVALARWSR
;
A
#
# COMPACT_ATOMS: atom_id res chain seq x y z
N MET A 1 0.04 16.80 20.87
CA MET A 1 0.38 16.90 19.44
C MET A 1 -0.78 17.57 18.74
N SER A 2 -0.55 18.63 17.95
CA SER A 2 -1.65 19.26 17.20
C SER A 2 -2.14 18.29 16.11
N ALA A 3 -3.45 18.40 15.76
CA ALA A 3 -4.04 17.57 14.71
C ALA A 3 -3.32 17.74 13.35
N LEU A 4 -2.79 18.95 13.10
CA LEU A 4 -2.02 19.24 11.89
C LEU A 4 -0.68 18.50 11.86
N LEU A 5 0.07 18.49 12.97
CA LEU A 5 1.33 17.75 13.08
C LEU A 5 1.12 16.23 12.95
N ALA A 6 0.08 15.70 13.55
CA ALA A 6 -0.28 14.29 13.42
C ALA A 6 -0.62 13.92 11.97
N ALA A 7 -1.38 14.79 11.28
CA ALA A 7 -1.73 14.60 9.89
C ALA A 7 -0.50 14.65 8.97
N ALA A 8 0.37 15.64 9.15
CA ALA A 8 1.60 15.77 8.38
C ALA A 8 2.53 14.57 8.59
N ALA A 9 2.73 14.15 9.86
CA ALA A 9 3.54 12.98 10.20
C ALA A 9 2.96 11.69 9.58
N PHE A 10 1.64 11.51 9.63
CA PHE A 10 0.97 10.36 9.02
C PHE A 10 1.21 10.31 7.50
N VAL A 11 0.98 11.41 6.79
CA VAL A 11 1.18 11.47 5.33
C VAL A 11 2.66 11.23 4.98
N ALA A 12 3.58 11.85 5.70
CA ALA A 12 5.01 11.66 5.51
C ALA A 12 5.43 10.20 5.71
N LEU A 13 4.98 9.55 6.78
CA LEU A 13 5.25 8.14 7.02
C LEU A 13 4.62 7.26 5.95
N TRP A 14 3.35 7.47 5.65
CA TRP A 14 2.61 6.64 4.70
C TRP A 14 3.19 6.69 3.30
N SER A 15 3.63 7.86 2.84
CA SER A 15 4.24 8.05 1.51
C SER A 15 5.57 7.30 1.34
N THR A 16 6.28 7.00 2.45
CA THR A 16 7.56 6.27 2.38
C THR A 16 7.40 4.78 2.09
N GLY A 17 6.18 4.23 2.09
CA GLY A 17 5.96 2.80 1.91
C GLY A 17 6.61 2.23 0.65
N PHE A 18 6.37 2.84 -0.51
CA PHE A 18 6.97 2.42 -1.78
C PHE A 18 8.38 3.00 -2.02
N ILE A 19 8.75 4.06 -1.31
CA ILE A 19 10.12 4.58 -1.29
C ILE A 19 11.06 3.55 -0.67
N VAL A 20 10.64 2.94 0.45
CA VAL A 20 11.39 1.83 1.06
C VAL A 20 11.52 0.66 0.08
N ALA A 21 10.44 0.28 -0.63
CA ALA A 21 10.49 -0.77 -1.65
C ALA A 21 11.59 -0.50 -2.69
N ARG A 22 11.69 0.74 -3.17
CA ARG A 22 12.70 1.16 -4.13
C ARG A 22 14.11 1.18 -3.54
N ALA A 23 14.24 1.68 -2.30
CA ALA A 23 15.54 1.80 -1.63
C ALA A 23 16.17 0.45 -1.28
N ILE A 24 15.38 -0.56 -0.92
CA ILE A 24 15.89 -1.88 -0.51
C ILE A 24 16.15 -2.81 -1.69
N HIS A 25 15.60 -2.53 -2.86
CA HIS A 25 15.71 -3.41 -4.03
C HIS A 25 17.14 -3.84 -4.41
N PRO A 26 18.20 -2.98 -4.31
CA PRO A 26 19.57 -3.40 -4.58
C PRO A 26 20.13 -4.40 -3.57
N TYR A 27 19.50 -4.54 -2.41
CA TYR A 27 20.04 -5.29 -1.27
C TYR A 27 19.23 -6.53 -0.92
N ALA A 28 17.95 -6.57 -1.30
CA ALA A 28 17.12 -7.74 -1.03
C ALA A 28 15.99 -7.89 -2.06
N ASP A 29 15.66 -9.13 -2.34
CA ASP A 29 14.46 -9.46 -3.09
C ASP A 29 13.20 -9.02 -2.33
N PRO A 30 12.16 -8.56 -3.05
CA PRO A 30 10.99 -7.92 -2.45
C PRO A 30 10.27 -8.76 -1.40
N ASN A 31 10.01 -10.03 -1.70
CA ASN A 31 9.23 -10.86 -0.80
C ASN A 31 10.06 -11.40 0.37
N LEU A 32 11.38 -11.59 0.22
CA LEU A 32 12.28 -11.87 1.34
C LEU A 32 12.30 -10.71 2.34
N TYR A 33 12.42 -9.47 1.84
CA TYR A 33 12.31 -8.30 2.70
C TYR A 33 10.95 -8.22 3.40
N LEU A 34 9.85 -8.44 2.67
CA LEU A 34 8.50 -8.41 3.23
C LEU A 34 8.28 -9.53 4.26
N LEU A 35 8.85 -10.73 4.03
CA LEU A 35 8.83 -11.82 5.00
C LEU A 35 9.48 -11.39 6.32
N ALA A 36 10.68 -10.80 6.27
CA ALA A 36 11.36 -10.30 7.45
C ALA A 36 10.57 -9.15 8.13
N ARG A 37 10.02 -8.20 7.35
CA ARG A 37 9.21 -7.10 7.85
C ARG A 37 7.93 -7.59 8.53
N PHE A 38 7.16 -8.45 7.86
CA PHE A 38 5.90 -8.96 8.41
C PHE A 38 6.14 -9.88 9.60
N GLY A 39 7.15 -10.75 9.54
CA GLY A 39 7.55 -11.61 10.65
C GLY A 39 7.97 -10.78 11.87
N GLY A 40 8.82 -9.76 11.66
CA GLY A 40 9.25 -8.83 12.71
C GLY A 40 8.07 -8.04 13.29
N THR A 41 7.14 -7.57 12.45
CA THR A 41 5.93 -6.87 12.91
C THR A 41 5.00 -7.81 13.69
N ALA A 42 4.79 -9.03 13.20
CA ALA A 42 3.96 -10.02 13.89
C ALA A 42 4.51 -10.33 15.28
N LEU A 43 5.83 -10.54 15.38
CA LEU A 43 6.52 -10.79 16.65
C LEU A 43 6.42 -9.59 17.60
N LEU A 44 6.71 -8.38 17.11
CA LEU A 44 6.64 -7.15 17.88
C LEU A 44 5.23 -6.97 18.49
N PHE A 45 4.19 -7.08 17.66
CA PHE A 45 2.81 -6.91 18.14
C PHE A 45 2.31 -8.08 18.97
N ALA A 46 2.82 -9.30 18.78
CA ALA A 46 2.56 -10.42 19.69
C ALA A 46 3.16 -10.14 21.08
N ILE A 47 4.40 -9.65 21.15
CA ILE A 47 5.04 -9.26 22.41
C ILE A 47 4.24 -8.14 23.10
N ILE A 48 3.87 -7.09 22.37
CA ILE A 48 3.05 -5.99 22.88
C ILE A 48 1.70 -6.50 23.40
N ALA A 49 1.05 -7.39 22.66
CA ALA A 49 -0.23 -7.96 23.02
C ALA A 49 -0.14 -8.80 24.31
N LEU A 50 0.91 -9.63 24.45
CA LEU A 50 1.17 -10.42 25.64
C LEU A 50 1.51 -9.54 26.85
N ALA A 51 2.43 -8.59 26.70
CA ALA A 51 2.86 -7.67 27.76
C ALA A 51 1.70 -6.80 28.28
N SER A 52 0.80 -6.39 27.39
CA SER A 52 -0.38 -5.57 27.71
C SER A 52 -1.63 -6.40 28.06
N ARG A 53 -1.49 -7.71 28.15
CA ARG A 53 -2.60 -8.65 28.43
C ARG A 53 -3.80 -8.44 27.50
N ALA A 54 -3.53 -8.16 26.21
CA ALA A 54 -4.57 -7.97 25.20
C ALA A 54 -5.41 -9.25 25.03
N ARG A 55 -6.69 -9.08 24.71
CA ARG A 55 -7.58 -10.22 24.45
C ARG A 55 -7.34 -10.78 23.05
N TRP A 56 -6.87 -12.04 23.00
CA TRP A 56 -6.73 -12.77 21.75
C TRP A 56 -8.10 -13.23 21.25
N PRO A 57 -8.35 -13.22 19.94
CA PRO A 57 -9.56 -13.80 19.37
C PRO A 57 -9.58 -15.33 19.59
N ALA A 58 -10.76 -15.93 19.56
CA ALA A 58 -10.89 -17.38 19.65
C ALA A 58 -10.11 -18.05 18.50
N ARG A 59 -9.51 -19.23 18.75
CA ARG A 59 -8.68 -19.93 17.74
C ARG A 59 -9.39 -20.12 16.40
N ARG A 60 -10.71 -20.33 16.41
CA ARG A 60 -11.56 -20.45 15.20
C ARG A 60 -11.56 -19.17 14.35
N GLU A 61 -11.21 -18.02 14.92
CA GLU A 61 -11.17 -16.73 14.22
C GLU A 61 -9.78 -16.39 13.66
N TRP A 62 -8.74 -17.15 14.06
CA TRP A 62 -7.38 -16.92 13.60
C TRP A 62 -7.25 -17.04 12.08
N GLY A 63 -7.88 -18.06 11.47
CA GLY A 63 -7.90 -18.20 10.01
C GLY A 63 -8.44 -16.98 9.29
N ARG A 64 -9.48 -16.33 9.86
CA ARG A 64 -10.03 -15.09 9.31
C ARG A 64 -9.06 -13.92 9.39
N GLN A 65 -8.32 -13.79 10.50
CA GLN A 65 -7.30 -12.77 10.68
C GLN A 65 -6.11 -13.01 9.74
N LEU A 66 -5.64 -14.25 9.64
CA LEU A 66 -4.57 -14.63 8.72
C LEU A 66 -4.95 -14.32 7.26
N LEU A 67 -6.17 -14.68 6.84
CA LEU A 67 -6.67 -14.39 5.48
C LEU A 67 -6.79 -12.88 5.23
N ALA A 68 -7.30 -12.12 6.21
CA ALA A 68 -7.35 -10.65 6.09
C ALA A 68 -5.94 -10.08 5.88
N GLY A 69 -4.95 -10.53 6.65
CA GLY A 69 -3.56 -10.11 6.50
C GLY A 69 -2.94 -10.55 5.19
N ALA A 70 -3.22 -11.77 4.74
CA ALA A 70 -2.78 -12.30 3.46
C ALA A 70 -3.24 -11.39 2.29
N LEU A 71 -4.51 -10.97 2.30
CA LEU A 71 -5.07 -10.10 1.26
C LEU A 71 -4.64 -8.63 1.39
N LEU A 72 -4.73 -8.07 2.61
CA LEU A 72 -4.48 -6.64 2.86
C LEU A 72 -3.00 -6.26 2.73
N GLN A 73 -2.10 -7.16 3.07
CA GLN A 73 -0.67 -6.89 3.13
C GLN A 73 0.14 -7.89 2.30
N GLY A 74 -0.09 -9.20 2.47
CA GLY A 74 0.71 -10.23 1.84
C GLY A 74 0.70 -10.12 0.30
N VAL A 75 -0.44 -10.35 -0.31
CA VAL A 75 -0.59 -10.27 -1.78
C VAL A 75 -0.45 -8.85 -2.27
N TYR A 76 -1.06 -7.87 -1.58
CA TYR A 76 -0.98 -6.47 -1.96
C TYR A 76 0.46 -5.95 -2.00
N LEU A 77 1.18 -6.02 -0.88
CA LEU A 77 2.54 -5.49 -0.82
C LEU A 77 3.53 -6.39 -1.56
N GLY A 78 3.36 -7.71 -1.55
CA GLY A 78 4.20 -8.65 -2.32
C GLY A 78 4.20 -8.31 -3.80
N ALA A 79 3.03 -8.21 -4.40
CA ALA A 79 2.87 -7.84 -5.81
C ALA A 79 3.30 -6.39 -6.09
N SER A 80 3.01 -5.44 -5.19
CA SER A 80 3.38 -4.03 -5.34
C SER A 80 4.90 -3.82 -5.26
N TYR A 81 5.57 -4.44 -4.29
CA TYR A 81 7.02 -4.33 -4.12
C TYR A 81 7.74 -5.01 -5.27
N TRP A 82 7.23 -6.16 -5.72
CA TRP A 82 7.74 -6.81 -6.93
C TRP A 82 7.59 -5.89 -8.16
N ALA A 83 6.44 -5.24 -8.36
CA ALA A 83 6.24 -4.32 -9.47
C ALA A 83 7.21 -3.12 -9.42
N VAL A 84 7.50 -2.58 -8.22
CA VAL A 84 8.50 -1.52 -8.03
C VAL A 84 9.90 -2.03 -8.35
N ALA A 85 10.25 -3.25 -7.94
CA ALA A 85 11.52 -3.90 -8.29
C ALA A 85 11.66 -4.11 -9.80
N GLN A 86 10.55 -4.35 -10.53
CA GLN A 86 10.51 -4.45 -11.99
C GLN A 86 10.46 -3.07 -12.69
N GLY A 87 10.79 -1.98 -11.98
CA GLY A 87 10.95 -0.65 -12.58
C GLY A 87 9.67 0.21 -12.61
N LEU A 88 8.58 -0.20 -11.92
CA LEU A 88 7.44 0.70 -11.74
C LEU A 88 7.81 1.80 -10.73
N PRO A 89 7.71 3.12 -11.08
CA PRO A 89 8.05 4.19 -10.16
C PRO A 89 7.22 4.14 -8.87
N ALA A 90 7.86 4.44 -7.73
CA ALA A 90 7.22 4.40 -6.42
C ALA A 90 6.00 5.33 -6.33
N GLY A 91 6.09 6.54 -6.95
CA GLY A 91 4.97 7.47 -7.04
C GLY A 91 3.79 6.93 -7.85
N VAL A 92 4.05 6.18 -8.93
CA VAL A 92 2.99 5.55 -9.74
C VAL A 92 2.32 4.42 -8.95
N MET A 93 3.08 3.60 -8.23
CA MET A 93 2.50 2.56 -7.38
C MET A 93 1.65 3.17 -6.25
N ALA A 94 2.11 4.26 -5.63
CA ALA A 94 1.34 5.01 -4.63
C ALA A 94 0.04 5.57 -5.21
N LEU A 95 0.05 6.07 -6.46
CA LEU A 95 -1.14 6.55 -7.15
C LEU A 95 -2.16 5.43 -7.41
N LEU A 96 -1.69 4.25 -7.87
CA LEU A 96 -2.55 3.07 -8.00
C LEU A 96 -3.18 2.70 -6.65
N GLY A 97 -2.39 2.70 -5.57
CA GLY A 97 -2.89 2.48 -4.21
C GLY A 97 -3.97 3.47 -3.78
N ALA A 98 -3.89 4.73 -4.21
CA ALA A 98 -4.89 5.75 -3.92
C ALA A 98 -6.25 5.51 -4.61
N LEU A 99 -6.33 4.64 -5.61
CA LEU A 99 -7.59 4.22 -6.23
C LEU A 99 -8.34 3.15 -5.41
N GLN A 100 -7.68 2.50 -4.47
CA GLN A 100 -8.27 1.43 -3.66
C GLN A 100 -9.61 1.83 -2.99
N PRO A 101 -9.75 3.02 -2.38
CA PRO A 101 -11.04 3.42 -1.81
C PRO A 101 -12.17 3.54 -2.84
N LEU A 102 -11.84 3.94 -4.09
CA LEU A 102 -12.81 4.01 -5.18
C LEU A 102 -13.23 2.60 -5.60
N ALA A 103 -12.27 1.69 -5.79
CA ALA A 103 -12.54 0.29 -6.10
C ALA A 103 -13.40 -0.36 -5.00
N THR A 104 -13.09 -0.07 -3.72
CA THR A 104 -13.89 -0.55 -2.59
C THR A 104 -15.32 -0.01 -2.64
N ALA A 105 -15.52 1.27 -2.94
CA ALA A 105 -16.85 1.88 -3.03
C ALA A 105 -17.70 1.25 -4.14
N VAL A 106 -17.09 0.95 -5.31
CA VAL A 106 -17.79 0.29 -6.43
C VAL A 106 -18.23 -1.12 -6.08
N LEU A 107 -17.33 -1.91 -5.49
CA LEU A 107 -17.65 -3.27 -5.10
C LEU A 107 -18.63 -3.33 -3.92
N ALA A 108 -18.69 -2.27 -3.10
CA ALA A 108 -19.68 -2.18 -2.02
C ALA A 108 -21.12 -2.02 -2.54
N VAL A 109 -21.32 -1.48 -3.75
CA VAL A 109 -22.65 -1.35 -4.38
C VAL A 109 -23.34 -2.73 -4.52
N PRO A 110 -22.79 -3.72 -5.25
CA PRO A 110 -23.43 -5.02 -5.39
C PRO A 110 -23.35 -5.88 -4.13
N LEU A 111 -22.31 -5.72 -3.30
CA LEU A 111 -22.09 -6.59 -2.14
C LEU A 111 -22.89 -6.18 -0.90
N PHE A 112 -23.11 -4.90 -0.71
CA PHE A 112 -23.77 -4.36 0.50
C PHE A 112 -25.02 -3.52 0.17
N GLY A 113 -25.40 -3.42 -1.11
CA GLY A 113 -26.54 -2.59 -1.53
C GLY A 113 -26.29 -1.08 -1.34
N GLU A 114 -25.03 -0.67 -1.19
CA GLU A 114 -24.68 0.75 -1.06
C GLU A 114 -24.98 1.48 -2.38
N ARG A 115 -25.41 2.75 -2.30
CA ARG A 115 -25.64 3.56 -3.50
C ARG A 115 -24.48 4.51 -3.71
N LEU A 116 -23.85 4.44 -4.87
CA LEU A 116 -22.81 5.39 -5.26
C LEU A 116 -23.48 6.54 -6.03
N PRO A 117 -23.39 7.79 -5.54
CA PRO A 117 -23.98 8.95 -6.24
C PRO A 117 -23.25 9.19 -7.58
N ALA A 118 -23.91 9.92 -8.51
CA ALA A 118 -23.35 10.20 -9.85
C ALA A 118 -21.93 10.82 -9.79
N ARG A 119 -21.68 11.71 -8.82
CA ARG A 119 -20.34 12.28 -8.58
C ARG A 119 -19.30 11.22 -8.21
N GLY A 120 -19.69 10.17 -7.49
CA GLY A 120 -18.81 9.04 -7.19
C GLY A 120 -18.41 8.30 -8.47
N TRP A 121 -19.34 8.04 -9.36
CA TRP A 121 -19.07 7.41 -10.65
C TRP A 121 -18.19 8.30 -11.55
N SER A 122 -18.48 9.61 -11.62
CA SER A 122 -17.65 10.56 -12.38
C SER A 122 -16.23 10.65 -11.82
N GLY A 123 -16.10 10.70 -10.48
CA GLY A 123 -14.79 10.72 -9.82
C GLY A 123 -13.98 9.47 -10.10
N MET A 124 -14.63 8.30 -10.15
CA MET A 124 -13.97 7.06 -10.50
C MET A 124 -13.54 7.02 -11.97
N ALA A 125 -14.40 7.44 -12.90
CA ALA A 125 -14.05 7.53 -14.32
C ALA A 125 -12.82 8.43 -14.53
N LEU A 126 -12.78 9.60 -13.85
CA LEU A 126 -11.61 10.49 -13.85
C LEU A 126 -10.38 9.84 -13.24
N GLY A 127 -10.54 9.14 -12.10
CA GLY A 127 -9.44 8.41 -11.46
C GLY A 127 -8.80 7.38 -12.37
N VAL A 128 -9.62 6.55 -13.02
CA VAL A 128 -9.18 5.53 -13.97
C VAL A 128 -8.54 6.17 -15.20
N ALA A 129 -9.15 7.23 -15.77
CA ALA A 129 -8.60 7.96 -16.91
C ALA A 129 -7.23 8.58 -16.58
N GLY A 130 -7.09 9.19 -15.39
CA GLY A 130 -5.82 9.74 -14.92
C GLY A 130 -4.73 8.69 -14.79
N VAL A 131 -5.05 7.53 -14.23
CA VAL A 131 -4.10 6.40 -14.13
C VAL A 131 -3.74 5.87 -15.52
N ALA A 132 -4.70 5.75 -16.44
CA ALA A 132 -4.42 5.35 -17.82
C ALA A 132 -3.44 6.30 -18.50
N LEU A 133 -3.59 7.64 -18.31
CA LEU A 133 -2.62 8.63 -18.81
C LEU A 133 -1.23 8.48 -18.20
N VAL A 134 -1.14 8.17 -16.88
CA VAL A 134 0.15 7.93 -16.21
C VAL A 134 0.84 6.68 -16.75
N LEU A 135 0.09 5.64 -17.05
CA LEU A 135 0.62 4.37 -17.53
C LEU A 135 0.84 4.32 -19.05
N ALA A 136 0.13 5.15 -19.81
CA ALA A 136 0.16 5.14 -21.28
C ALA A 136 1.56 5.16 -21.89
N PRO A 137 2.52 6.01 -21.47
CA PRO A 137 3.87 6.01 -22.04
C PRO A 137 4.62 4.69 -21.80
N LYS A 138 4.32 3.99 -20.70
CA LYS A 138 4.97 2.71 -20.35
C LYS A 138 4.37 1.54 -21.13
N LEU A 139 3.09 1.63 -21.47
CA LEU A 139 2.39 0.62 -22.27
C LEU A 139 2.66 0.79 -23.78
N ALA A 140 2.87 2.04 -24.24
CA ALA A 140 3.13 2.35 -25.65
C ALA A 140 4.57 2.05 -26.12
N ALA A 141 5.52 1.89 -25.21
CA ALA A 141 6.92 1.59 -25.53
C ALA A 141 7.33 0.21 -24.97
N PRO A 142 6.84 -0.90 -25.56
CA PRO A 142 7.31 -2.24 -25.20
C PRO A 142 8.78 -2.35 -25.60
N GLY A 143 9.68 -2.46 -24.63
CA GLY A 143 11.10 -2.63 -24.87
C GLY A 143 11.93 -1.35 -24.96
N ALA A 144 11.43 -0.20 -24.49
CA ALA A 144 12.28 0.98 -24.29
C ALA A 144 13.41 0.60 -23.32
N THR A 145 14.58 0.45 -23.95
CA THR A 145 15.85 0.06 -23.35
C THR A 145 16.14 0.87 -22.10
N ALA A 146 16.75 0.19 -21.14
CA ALA A 146 17.30 0.74 -19.92
C ALA A 146 17.81 2.18 -20.13
N THR A 147 17.17 3.14 -19.46
CA THR A 147 17.76 4.45 -19.26
C THR A 147 19.04 4.28 -18.46
N ALA A 148 19.98 5.22 -18.53
CA ALA A 148 21.35 5.17 -18.03
C ALA A 148 21.57 4.71 -16.56
N HIS A 149 20.54 4.27 -15.87
CA HIS A 149 20.53 3.70 -14.52
C HIS A 149 19.96 2.28 -14.45
N GLY A 150 19.94 1.51 -15.56
CA GLY A 150 19.71 0.06 -15.55
C GLY A 150 18.28 -0.44 -15.30
N ALA A 151 17.29 0.42 -15.16
CA ALA A 151 15.91 -0.01 -14.98
C ALA A 151 15.22 -0.17 -16.35
N ALA A 152 14.97 -1.40 -16.78
CA ALA A 152 14.03 -1.69 -17.84
C ALA A 152 12.68 -1.06 -17.48
N GLY A 153 12.04 -0.33 -18.41
CA GLY A 153 10.73 0.25 -18.17
C GLY A 153 9.71 -0.83 -17.79
N ALA A 154 8.78 -0.51 -16.88
CA ALA A 154 7.78 -1.46 -16.42
C ALA A 154 7.00 -2.05 -17.60
N SER A 155 6.94 -3.37 -17.68
CA SER A 155 6.21 -4.08 -18.73
C SER A 155 4.69 -4.01 -18.51
N ALA A 156 3.89 -4.32 -19.53
CA ALA A 156 2.44 -4.46 -19.39
C ALA A 156 2.08 -5.52 -18.32
N PHE A 157 2.87 -6.58 -18.21
CA PHE A 157 2.70 -7.59 -17.16
C PHE A 157 2.95 -7.01 -15.76
N THR A 158 4.00 -6.19 -15.59
CA THR A 158 4.27 -5.47 -14.32
C THR A 158 3.09 -4.58 -13.91
N VAL A 159 2.51 -3.86 -14.88
CA VAL A 159 1.33 -3.03 -14.64
C VAL A 159 0.12 -3.88 -14.26
N LEU A 160 -0.10 -5.00 -14.93
CA LEU A 160 -1.18 -5.94 -14.59
C LEU A 160 -1.03 -6.44 -13.15
N VAL A 161 0.17 -6.86 -12.75
CA VAL A 161 0.46 -7.31 -11.38
C VAL A 161 0.20 -6.19 -10.37
N ALA A 162 0.60 -4.96 -10.68
CA ALA A 162 0.32 -3.78 -9.84
C ALA A 162 -1.19 -3.53 -9.69
N VAL A 163 -1.98 -3.65 -10.76
CA VAL A 163 -3.44 -3.52 -10.71
C VAL A 163 -4.08 -4.65 -9.89
N LEU A 164 -3.63 -5.89 -10.08
CA LEU A 164 -4.09 -7.04 -9.30
C LEU A 164 -3.78 -6.90 -7.81
N SER A 165 -2.68 -6.23 -7.44
CA SER A 165 -2.38 -5.92 -6.05
C SER A 165 -3.47 -5.02 -5.42
N ILE A 166 -3.99 -4.05 -6.18
CA ILE A 166 -5.09 -3.19 -5.72
C ILE A 166 -6.40 -3.97 -5.57
N ALA A 167 -6.65 -4.94 -6.44
CA ALA A 167 -7.80 -5.85 -6.28
C ALA A 167 -7.70 -6.65 -4.97
N SER A 168 -6.50 -7.12 -4.62
CA SER A 168 -6.26 -7.85 -3.36
C SER A 168 -6.53 -7.00 -2.12
N ILE A 169 -5.96 -5.78 -2.05
CA ILE A 169 -6.21 -4.90 -0.89
C ILE A 169 -7.68 -4.48 -0.81
N THR A 170 -8.36 -4.33 -1.94
CA THR A 170 -9.79 -4.03 -2.01
C THR A 170 -10.61 -5.18 -1.45
N ALA A 171 -10.37 -6.41 -1.92
CA ALA A 171 -11.00 -7.62 -1.41
C ALA A 171 -10.74 -7.81 0.09
N GLY A 172 -9.49 -7.62 0.52
CA GLY A 172 -9.08 -7.68 1.93
C GLY A 172 -9.82 -6.65 2.79
N SER A 173 -10.00 -5.43 2.30
CA SER A 173 -10.72 -4.36 3.02
C SER A 173 -12.20 -4.69 3.21
N LEU A 174 -12.86 -5.21 2.17
CA LEU A 174 -14.25 -5.65 2.23
C LEU A 174 -14.40 -6.87 3.17
N TYR A 175 -13.48 -7.83 3.08
CA TYR A 175 -13.43 -8.98 3.96
C TYR A 175 -13.22 -8.58 5.43
N GLN A 176 -12.30 -7.67 5.70
CA GLN A 176 -12.06 -7.17 7.05
C GLN A 176 -13.29 -6.48 7.63
N LYS A 177 -13.99 -5.67 6.84
CA LYS A 177 -15.24 -5.02 7.25
C LYS A 177 -16.32 -6.03 7.66
N SER A 178 -16.46 -7.13 6.93
CA SER A 178 -17.52 -8.12 7.14
C SER A 178 -17.18 -9.17 8.21
N ALA A 179 -15.92 -9.62 8.28
CA ALA A 179 -15.55 -10.83 9.03
C ALA A 179 -14.72 -10.57 10.30
N VAL A 180 -14.10 -9.37 10.47
CA VAL A 180 -12.98 -9.21 11.42
C VAL A 180 -13.10 -7.97 12.32
N ALA A 181 -14.19 -7.22 12.24
CA ALA A 181 -14.31 -5.84 12.77
C ALA A 181 -14.18 -5.65 14.31
N ARG A 182 -14.16 -6.69 15.12
CA ARG A 182 -14.26 -6.58 16.61
C ARG A 182 -13.07 -7.10 17.39
N THR A 183 -11.92 -7.31 16.75
CA THR A 183 -10.71 -7.82 17.42
C THR A 183 -9.87 -6.69 18.01
N ASP A 184 -9.19 -6.95 19.15
CA ASP A 184 -8.18 -6.02 19.68
C ASP A 184 -7.11 -5.73 18.60
N LEU A 185 -6.80 -4.45 18.40
CA LEU A 185 -5.92 -4.02 17.32
C LEU A 185 -4.54 -4.68 17.40
N ARG A 186 -3.99 -4.87 18.59
CA ARG A 186 -2.66 -5.45 18.81
C ARG A 186 -2.59 -6.90 18.34
N THR A 187 -3.58 -7.70 18.74
CA THR A 187 -3.66 -9.11 18.35
C THR A 187 -4.07 -9.26 16.87
N ALA A 188 -4.91 -8.36 16.34
CA ALA A 188 -5.25 -8.34 14.93
C ALA A 188 -4.01 -8.06 14.08
N VAL A 189 -3.21 -7.04 14.41
CA VAL A 189 -1.96 -6.72 13.69
C VAL A 189 -0.99 -7.88 13.74
N ALA A 190 -0.81 -8.53 14.89
CA ALA A 190 0.06 -9.71 15.03
C ALA A 190 -0.38 -10.85 14.07
N LEU A 191 -1.66 -11.24 14.11
CA LEU A 191 -2.18 -12.33 13.28
C LEU A 191 -2.21 -11.98 11.79
N GLN A 192 -2.60 -10.75 11.44
CA GLN A 192 -2.63 -10.30 10.04
C GLN A 192 -1.24 -10.24 9.43
N ASN A 193 -0.23 -9.75 10.18
CA ASN A 193 1.14 -9.78 9.71
C ASN A 193 1.71 -11.21 9.63
N ALA A 194 1.30 -12.12 10.51
CA ALA A 194 1.64 -13.53 10.37
C ALA A 194 1.07 -14.12 9.07
N GLY A 195 -0.19 -13.83 8.72
CA GLY A 195 -0.79 -14.22 7.44
C GLY A 195 -0.08 -13.61 6.23
N ALA A 196 0.31 -12.34 6.33
CA ALA A 196 1.10 -11.67 5.29
C ALA A 196 2.50 -12.28 5.12
N ALA A 197 3.16 -12.68 6.23
CA ALA A 197 4.46 -13.34 6.20
C ALA A 197 4.39 -14.70 5.49
N LEU A 198 3.32 -15.48 5.70
CA LEU A 198 3.11 -16.74 4.98
C LEU A 198 2.99 -16.53 3.47
N VAL A 199 2.28 -15.49 3.03
CA VAL A 199 2.18 -15.15 1.60
C VAL A 199 3.53 -14.69 1.05
N ALA A 200 4.25 -13.83 1.78
CA ALA A 200 5.57 -13.37 1.37
C ALA A 200 6.56 -14.55 1.24
N ALA A 201 6.52 -15.50 2.19
CA ALA A 201 7.31 -16.73 2.08
C ALA A 201 6.93 -17.56 0.86
N ALA A 202 5.63 -17.72 0.59
CA ALA A 202 5.16 -18.46 -0.59
C ALA A 202 5.60 -17.78 -1.89
N PHE A 203 5.53 -16.45 -1.99
CA PHE A 203 5.99 -15.70 -3.16
C PHE A 203 7.51 -15.77 -3.32
N ALA A 204 8.29 -15.62 -2.24
CA ALA A 204 9.73 -15.75 -2.28
C ALA A 204 10.16 -17.13 -2.81
N LEU A 205 9.51 -18.19 -2.33
CA LEU A 205 9.77 -19.56 -2.80
C LEU A 205 9.34 -19.76 -4.25
N ALA A 206 8.16 -19.30 -4.63
CA ALA A 206 7.62 -19.47 -5.98
C ALA A 206 8.42 -18.69 -7.05
N LEU A 207 8.96 -17.53 -6.67
CA LEU A 207 9.77 -16.68 -7.55
C LEU A 207 11.27 -17.03 -7.48
N GLY A 208 11.68 -17.95 -6.61
CA GLY A 208 13.08 -18.32 -6.43
C GLY A 208 13.93 -17.17 -5.85
N GLU A 209 13.32 -16.31 -5.02
CA GLU A 209 14.02 -15.18 -4.41
C GLU A 209 15.06 -15.68 -3.40
N THR A 210 16.30 -15.25 -3.57
CA THR A 210 17.43 -15.65 -2.71
C THR A 210 18.37 -14.51 -2.38
N HIS A 211 18.20 -13.36 -3.08
CA HIS A 211 19.11 -12.24 -2.90
C HIS A 211 18.85 -11.53 -1.57
N TRP A 212 19.87 -11.55 -0.71
CA TRP A 212 19.87 -10.83 0.57
C TRP A 212 21.28 -10.37 0.89
N GLN A 213 21.55 -9.09 0.70
CA GLN A 213 22.84 -8.48 0.99
C GLN A 213 22.71 -7.56 2.20
N PRO A 214 23.29 -7.92 3.35
CA PRO A 214 23.29 -7.07 4.53
C PRO A 214 23.94 -5.71 4.24
N ALA A 215 23.15 -4.63 4.43
CA ALA A 215 23.59 -3.26 4.25
C ALA A 215 22.86 -2.35 5.25
N PRO A 216 23.45 -1.21 5.65
CA PRO A 216 22.78 -0.26 6.53
C PRO A 216 21.41 0.17 6.01
N THR A 217 21.28 0.42 4.70
CA THR A 217 20.01 0.79 4.05
C THR A 217 18.94 -0.28 4.21
N LEU A 218 19.31 -1.57 4.08
CA LEU A 218 18.39 -2.69 4.26
C LEU A 218 17.87 -2.75 5.70
N TRP A 219 18.77 -2.66 6.68
CA TRP A 219 18.41 -2.74 8.10
C TRP A 219 17.59 -1.52 8.56
N LEU A 220 17.96 -0.31 8.09
CA LEU A 220 17.19 0.90 8.34
C LEU A 220 15.79 0.82 7.70
N GLY A 221 15.70 0.32 6.46
CA GLY A 221 14.42 0.09 5.78
C GLY A 221 13.56 -0.91 6.53
N LEU A 222 14.17 -1.99 7.06
CA LEU A 222 13.46 -3.01 7.84
C LEU A 222 12.96 -2.45 9.18
N ALA A 223 13.83 -1.77 9.93
CA ALA A 223 13.46 -1.13 11.19
C ALA A 223 12.35 -0.07 10.97
N TRP A 224 12.48 0.75 9.91
CA TRP A 224 11.45 1.71 9.52
C TRP A 224 10.13 1.03 9.16
N GLY A 225 10.17 -0.05 8.37
CA GLY A 225 9.00 -0.83 7.97
C GLY A 225 8.26 -1.42 9.16
N ILE A 226 8.98 -1.99 10.12
CA ILE A 226 8.42 -2.59 11.34
C ILE A 226 7.90 -1.52 12.31
N ALA A 227 8.75 -0.55 12.69
CA ALA A 227 8.42 0.38 13.75
C ALA A 227 7.55 1.55 13.26
N MET A 228 7.90 2.17 12.12
CA MET A 228 7.26 3.40 11.66
C MET A 228 6.04 3.12 10.77
N LEU A 229 6.16 2.26 9.76
CA LEU A 229 5.05 1.99 8.86
C LEU A 229 3.98 1.10 9.52
N SER A 230 4.38 0.04 10.22
CA SER A 230 3.45 -0.89 10.87
C SER A 230 3.02 -0.43 12.26
N GLY A 231 3.88 0.27 13.00
CA GLY A 231 3.56 0.81 14.32
C GLY A 231 3.08 2.26 14.27
N GLY A 232 3.98 3.18 13.93
CA GLY A 232 3.76 4.62 14.00
C GLY A 232 2.61 5.11 13.12
N ALA A 233 2.57 4.69 11.85
CA ALA A 233 1.51 5.11 10.92
C ALA A 233 0.13 4.60 11.36
N ILE A 234 0.04 3.35 11.86
CA ILE A 234 -1.23 2.80 12.36
C ILE A 234 -1.70 3.56 13.60
N VAL A 235 -0.80 3.83 14.55
CA VAL A 235 -1.12 4.60 15.76
C VAL A 235 -1.61 6.01 15.40
N LEU A 236 -0.90 6.70 14.49
CA LEU A 236 -1.30 8.02 14.02
C LEU A 236 -2.64 7.98 13.28
N PHE A 237 -2.86 6.97 12.44
CA PHE A 237 -4.13 6.81 11.73
C PHE A 237 -5.31 6.60 12.69
N VAL A 238 -5.16 5.70 13.67
CA VAL A 238 -6.18 5.47 14.68
C VAL A 238 -6.41 6.72 15.54
N TRP A 239 -5.34 7.45 15.88
CA TRP A 239 -5.45 8.72 16.61
C TRP A 239 -6.23 9.76 15.80
N LEU A 240 -5.90 9.92 14.50
CA LEU A 240 -6.61 10.83 13.59
C LEU A 240 -8.08 10.45 13.42
N LEU A 241 -8.40 9.15 13.34
CA LEU A 241 -9.78 8.68 13.29
C LEU A 241 -10.58 9.11 14.53
N ARG A 242 -9.96 9.01 15.71
CA ARG A 242 -10.63 9.36 16.98
C ARG A 242 -10.81 10.86 17.19
N HIS A 243 -9.85 11.69 16.71
CA HIS A 243 -9.85 13.14 16.98
C HIS A 243 -10.31 14.00 15.79
N GLY A 244 -10.27 13.49 14.57
CA GLY A 244 -10.59 14.23 13.35
C GLY A 244 -11.72 13.65 12.51
N GLY A 245 -12.24 12.48 12.89
CA GLY A 245 -13.24 11.73 12.13
C GLY A 245 -12.68 10.99 10.90
N ALA A 246 -13.37 9.93 10.51
CA ALA A 246 -12.91 9.01 9.45
C ALA A 246 -12.71 9.71 8.09
N ALA A 247 -13.62 10.63 7.71
CA ALA A 247 -13.52 11.33 6.43
C ALA A 247 -12.26 12.19 6.32
N ARG A 248 -11.87 12.90 7.40
CA ARG A 248 -10.66 13.72 7.42
C ARG A 248 -9.40 12.86 7.42
N ALA A 249 -9.33 11.83 8.26
CA ALA A 249 -8.17 10.93 8.33
C ALA A 249 -7.89 10.23 7.00
N THR A 250 -8.94 9.72 6.36
CA THR A 250 -8.78 9.05 5.06
C THR A 250 -8.53 10.04 3.90
N SER A 251 -8.94 11.34 3.99
CA SER A 251 -8.59 12.32 2.96
C SER A 251 -7.11 12.66 2.92
N LEU A 252 -6.39 12.51 4.02
CA LEU A 252 -4.95 12.72 4.07
C LEU A 252 -4.17 11.69 3.23
N MET A 253 -4.70 10.48 3.06
CA MET A 253 -4.05 9.44 2.26
C MET A 253 -3.87 9.84 0.78
N PHE A 254 -4.65 10.82 0.27
CA PHE A 254 -4.47 11.30 -1.11
C PHE A 254 -3.28 12.23 -1.31
N LEU A 255 -2.72 12.74 -0.21
CA LEU A 255 -1.47 13.49 -0.27
C LEU A 255 -0.24 12.55 -0.36
N ALA A 256 -0.42 11.27 -0.06
CA ALA A 256 0.69 10.31 -0.12
C ALA A 256 1.25 10.10 -1.53
N PRO A 257 0.46 9.93 -2.63
CA PRO A 257 1.02 9.77 -3.97
C PRO A 257 1.86 10.95 -4.47
N PRO A 258 1.41 12.23 -4.37
CA PRO A 258 2.26 13.36 -4.75
C PRO A 258 3.54 13.42 -3.94
N LEU A 259 3.47 13.15 -2.64
CA LEU A 259 4.64 13.17 -1.77
C LEU A 259 5.58 11.99 -2.09
N ALA A 260 5.06 10.81 -2.38
CA ALA A 260 5.86 9.67 -2.84
C ALA A 260 6.54 9.96 -4.18
N ALA A 261 5.85 10.61 -5.13
CA ALA A 261 6.43 11.01 -6.40
C ALA A 261 7.56 12.03 -6.20
N LEU A 262 7.37 13.01 -5.33
CA LEU A 262 8.40 14.00 -4.98
C LEU A 262 9.61 13.36 -4.30
N GLN A 263 9.39 12.43 -3.37
CA GLN A 263 10.46 11.65 -2.73
C GLN A 263 11.19 10.78 -3.74
N GLY A 264 10.48 10.13 -4.69
CA GLY A 264 11.06 9.35 -5.77
C GLY A 264 11.95 10.19 -6.69
N TYR A 265 11.52 11.40 -7.01
CA TYR A 265 12.32 12.36 -7.77
C TYR A 265 13.62 12.74 -7.02
N TRP A 266 13.52 13.12 -5.76
CA TRP A 266 14.69 13.58 -5.00
C TRP A 266 15.68 12.47 -4.64
N LEU A 267 15.17 11.26 -4.31
CA LEU A 267 16.01 10.18 -3.80
C LEU A 267 16.55 9.27 -4.91
N PHE A 268 15.80 9.14 -6.01
CA PHE A 268 16.12 8.15 -7.06
C PHE A 268 16.20 8.76 -8.46
N GLY A 269 15.98 10.08 -8.61
CA GLY A 269 15.92 10.73 -9.92
C GLY A 269 14.72 10.27 -10.78
N GLU A 270 13.66 9.74 -10.18
CA GLU A 270 12.45 9.34 -10.90
C GLU A 270 11.77 10.57 -11.50
N THR A 271 11.69 10.65 -12.82
CA THR A 271 11.03 11.76 -13.52
C THR A 271 9.68 11.32 -14.08
N LEU A 272 8.71 12.23 -14.02
CA LEU A 272 7.42 12.08 -14.68
C LEU A 272 7.34 13.05 -15.87
N GLY A 273 7.00 12.53 -17.03
CA GLY A 273 6.74 13.37 -18.21
C GLY A 273 5.47 14.21 -18.06
N ALA A 274 5.29 15.22 -18.90
CA ALA A 274 4.15 16.14 -18.82
C ALA A 274 2.79 15.40 -18.87
N LEU A 275 2.66 14.37 -19.73
CA LEU A 275 1.45 13.54 -19.82
C LEU A 275 1.18 12.79 -18.51
N GLN A 276 2.23 12.27 -17.86
CA GLN A 276 2.12 11.58 -16.58
C GLN A 276 1.74 12.54 -15.46
N LEU A 277 2.30 13.75 -15.43
CA LEU A 277 1.92 14.79 -14.46
C LEU A 277 0.46 15.21 -14.63
N ALA A 278 0.00 15.39 -15.87
CA ALA A 278 -1.41 15.67 -16.17
C ALA A 278 -2.31 14.52 -15.70
N GLY A 279 -1.94 13.27 -16.01
CA GLY A 279 -2.66 12.09 -15.54
C GLY A 279 -2.71 11.98 -14.02
N PHE A 280 -1.62 12.34 -13.35
CA PHE A 280 -1.55 12.39 -11.89
C PHE A 280 -2.55 13.40 -11.30
N ALA A 281 -2.58 14.61 -11.86
CA ALA A 281 -3.53 15.65 -11.45
C ALA A 281 -4.99 15.23 -11.70
N VAL A 282 -5.29 14.62 -12.86
CA VAL A 282 -6.63 14.11 -13.20
C VAL A 282 -7.04 12.99 -12.24
N ALA A 283 -6.15 12.04 -11.92
CA ALA A 283 -6.45 10.96 -10.99
C ALA A 283 -6.76 11.49 -9.59
N LEU A 284 -5.95 12.43 -9.08
CA LEU A 284 -6.19 13.04 -7.77
C LEU A 284 -7.49 13.84 -7.72
N ALA A 285 -7.80 14.61 -8.80
CA ALA A 285 -9.07 15.32 -8.92
C ALA A 285 -10.27 14.37 -8.92
N GLY A 286 -10.16 13.23 -9.64
CA GLY A 286 -11.18 12.18 -9.65
C GLY A 286 -11.45 11.61 -8.26
N VAL A 287 -10.39 11.32 -7.53
CA VAL A 287 -10.48 10.81 -6.17
C VAL A 287 -11.09 11.86 -5.22
N ALA A 288 -10.70 13.13 -5.33
CA ALA A 288 -11.27 14.23 -4.53
C ALA A 288 -12.77 14.40 -4.82
N LEU A 289 -13.16 14.36 -6.12
CA LEU A 289 -14.56 14.48 -6.54
C LEU A 289 -15.44 13.36 -6.00
N ALA A 290 -14.96 12.13 -6.04
CA ALA A 290 -15.69 10.97 -5.53
C ALA A 290 -15.97 11.03 -4.03
N ARG A 291 -15.15 11.73 -3.27
CA ARG A 291 -15.29 11.86 -1.81
C ARG A 291 -16.25 12.97 -1.36
N TRP A 292 -16.34 14.06 -2.11
CA TRP A 292 -17.20 15.19 -1.76
C TRP A 292 -18.70 14.89 -1.94
N SER A 293 -19.04 13.65 -2.23
CA SER A 293 -20.39 13.17 -2.45
C SER A 293 -21.07 12.54 -1.22
N ARG A 294 -20.45 12.65 -0.03
CA ARG A 294 -21.04 12.16 1.24
C ARG A 294 -21.53 13.29 2.11
#